data_1cc3ed4a9e97afd9bc9e84aa2a9ac8f4
#
_entry.id   1cc3ed4a9e97afd9bc9e84aa2a9ac8f4
#
_cell.length_a   1.000
_cell.length_b   1.000
_cell.length_c   1.000
_cell.angle_alpha   90.00
_cell.angle_beta   90.00
_cell.angle_gamma   90.00
#
_symmetry.space_group_name_H-M   'P 1'
#
loop_
_entity.id
_entity.type
_entity.pdbx_description
1 polymer ?
#
loop_
_entity_poly.entity_id
_entity_poly.type
_entity_poly.pdbx_seq_one_letter_code
_entity_poly.pdbx_strand_id
1 'polypeptide(L)'
;MNAGELKTLQEIIDRSRRIVFFGGAGVSTASGIPDFRSAEGRFSEEEDGLSPEMILSRSFFYLQPERFFNYYRKHFLYPEAKPNAAHRKLFELEQADKLRGIVTQNVDGLHKAAGNIRVYELHGNIHENYCMDCNASYPMETILHSEGIPRCKDCGGVIKPNVTLYGEPLEKYVCIGAIREITNADTLIVAGTSLAVEPAASFISHFRGKHLVILNRDPIPAEEQAELVIRGDVAEIMDRIRCG
;
A
#
# COMPACT_ATOMS: atom_id res chain seq x y z
N MET A 1 -7.02 -4.22 22.00
CA MET A 1 -6.65 -2.80 22.23
C MET A 1 -7.21 -2.34 23.56
N ASN A 2 -6.38 -1.84 24.47
CA ASN A 2 -6.79 -1.33 25.77
C ASN A 2 -6.86 0.21 25.80
N ALA A 3 -7.52 0.78 26.82
CA ALA A 3 -7.71 2.24 26.92
C ALA A 3 -6.39 3.01 27.13
N GLY A 4 -5.38 2.37 27.75
CA GLY A 4 -4.06 2.94 27.95
C GLY A 4 -3.28 3.10 26.65
N GLU A 5 -3.31 2.08 25.79
CA GLU A 5 -2.66 2.12 24.47
C GLU A 5 -3.23 3.25 23.58
N LEU A 6 -4.56 3.39 23.57
CA LEU A 6 -5.21 4.48 22.82
C LEU A 6 -4.84 5.86 23.35
N LYS A 7 -4.79 6.01 24.68
CA LYS A 7 -4.38 7.26 25.30
C LYS A 7 -2.94 7.61 24.92
N THR A 8 -2.02 6.64 24.99
CA THR A 8 -0.62 6.85 24.58
C THR A 8 -0.52 7.21 23.10
N LEU A 9 -1.25 6.53 22.21
CA LEU A 9 -1.31 6.85 20.78
C LEU A 9 -1.79 8.29 20.56
N GLN A 10 -2.87 8.69 21.24
CA GLN A 10 -3.39 10.06 21.13
C GLN A 10 -2.36 11.10 21.60
N GLU A 11 -1.68 10.85 22.74
CA GLU A 11 -0.65 11.75 23.25
C GLU A 11 0.55 11.90 22.28
N ILE A 12 0.95 10.79 21.61
CA ILE A 12 1.99 10.85 20.57
C ILE A 12 1.51 11.70 19.41
N ILE A 13 0.29 11.47 18.89
CA ILE A 13 -0.26 12.22 17.76
C ILE A 13 -0.43 13.71 18.09
N ASP A 14 -0.90 14.03 19.30
CA ASP A 14 -1.09 15.42 19.74
C ASP A 14 0.23 16.21 19.76
N ARG A 15 1.32 15.57 20.17
CA ARG A 15 2.66 16.17 20.24
C ARG A 15 3.40 16.19 18.91
N SER A 16 2.99 15.33 17.96
CA SER A 16 3.65 15.19 16.66
C SER A 16 3.34 16.37 15.74
N ARG A 17 4.33 16.75 14.94
CA ARG A 17 4.23 17.80 13.91
C ARG A 17 4.56 17.31 12.51
N ARG A 18 5.22 16.16 12.41
CA ARG A 18 5.70 15.57 11.16
C ARG A 18 5.49 14.07 11.18
N ILE A 19 4.22 13.66 11.16
CA ILE A 19 3.83 12.25 11.09
C ILE A 19 4.06 11.76 9.65
N VAL A 20 4.69 10.60 9.51
CA VAL A 20 4.68 9.81 8.29
C VAL A 20 4.00 8.48 8.58
N PHE A 21 3.12 8.08 7.68
CA PHE A 21 2.45 6.79 7.75
C PHE A 21 3.06 5.83 6.74
N PHE A 22 3.44 4.63 7.17
CA PHE A 22 3.93 3.54 6.32
C PHE A 22 2.94 2.38 6.37
N GLY A 23 2.25 2.13 5.26
CA GLY A 23 1.15 1.18 5.18
C GLY A 23 1.36 0.01 4.23
N GLY A 24 0.75 -1.14 4.58
CA GLY A 24 0.63 -2.31 3.72
C GLY A 24 -0.82 -2.78 3.56
N ALA A 25 -1.01 -3.98 3.03
CA ALA A 25 -2.32 -4.51 2.63
C ALA A 25 -3.34 -4.60 3.78
N GLY A 26 -2.90 -4.79 5.02
CA GLY A 26 -3.76 -4.77 6.21
C GLY A 26 -4.47 -3.44 6.47
N VAL A 27 -4.05 -2.33 5.83
CA VAL A 27 -4.77 -1.05 5.88
C VAL A 27 -6.07 -1.10 5.08
N SER A 28 -6.12 -1.93 4.02
CA SER A 28 -7.26 -1.99 3.08
C SER A 28 -8.20 -3.16 3.32
N THR A 29 -7.95 -4.02 4.32
CA THR A 29 -8.84 -5.16 4.64
C THR A 29 -10.25 -4.73 5.01
N ALA A 30 -10.40 -3.65 5.78
CA ALA A 30 -11.70 -3.04 6.11
C ALA A 30 -12.40 -2.36 4.89
N SER A 31 -11.74 -2.29 3.73
CA SER A 31 -12.31 -1.86 2.45
C SER A 31 -12.75 -3.04 1.57
N GLY A 32 -12.66 -4.27 2.08
CA GLY A 32 -13.00 -5.50 1.35
C GLY A 32 -11.88 -6.00 0.43
N ILE A 33 -10.67 -5.46 0.55
CA ILE A 33 -9.49 -5.93 -0.21
C ILE A 33 -8.70 -6.89 0.69
N PRO A 34 -8.64 -8.21 0.37
CA PRO A 34 -7.86 -9.16 1.17
C PRO A 34 -6.39 -8.79 1.22
N ASP A 35 -5.74 -8.99 2.35
CA ASP A 35 -4.28 -8.88 2.43
C ASP A 35 -3.58 -10.07 1.73
N PHE A 36 -2.23 -10.06 1.74
CA PHE A 36 -1.48 -11.08 1.01
C PHE A 36 -1.11 -12.29 1.87
N ARG A 37 -0.95 -12.15 3.19
CA ARG A 37 -0.24 -13.12 4.03
C ARG A 37 -0.98 -13.59 5.27
N SER A 38 -2.16 -13.05 5.61
CA SER A 38 -2.99 -13.63 6.66
C SER A 38 -3.46 -15.03 6.27
N ALA A 39 -4.00 -15.78 7.22
CA ALA A 39 -4.55 -17.12 6.96
C ALA A 39 -5.65 -17.13 5.87
N GLU A 40 -6.31 -15.99 5.68
CA GLU A 40 -7.32 -15.74 4.64
C GLU A 40 -6.76 -14.88 3.49
N GLY A 41 -5.45 -14.63 3.49
CA GLY A 41 -4.76 -13.77 2.53
C GLY A 41 -4.58 -14.43 1.16
N ARG A 42 -4.35 -13.61 0.14
CA ARG A 42 -4.25 -14.06 -1.27
C ARG A 42 -3.11 -15.04 -1.54
N PHE A 43 -2.04 -15.02 -0.74
CA PHE A 43 -0.90 -15.93 -0.91
C PHE A 43 -1.13 -17.30 -0.29
N SER A 44 -2.28 -17.54 0.36
CA SER A 44 -2.67 -18.86 0.83
C SER A 44 -3.20 -19.78 -0.28
N GLU A 45 -3.55 -19.23 -1.45
CA GLU A 45 -4.12 -19.98 -2.57
C GLU A 45 -3.14 -20.00 -3.77
N GLU A 46 -2.63 -21.18 -4.09
CA GLU A 46 -1.95 -21.42 -5.36
C GLU A 46 -2.98 -21.49 -6.48
N GLU A 47 -2.72 -20.85 -7.61
CA GLU A 47 -3.52 -21.01 -8.81
C GLU A 47 -2.76 -21.89 -9.81
N ASP A 48 -3.32 -23.06 -10.13
CA ASP A 48 -2.69 -24.08 -11.00
C ASP A 48 -1.28 -24.52 -10.54
N GLY A 49 -1.05 -24.61 -9.21
CA GLY A 49 0.25 -24.99 -8.65
C GLY A 49 1.33 -23.90 -8.73
N LEU A 50 0.94 -22.65 -8.99
CA LEU A 50 1.84 -21.50 -9.02
C LEU A 50 1.55 -20.56 -7.86
N SER A 51 2.61 -20.10 -7.20
CA SER A 51 2.44 -19.08 -6.15
C SER A 51 2.10 -17.73 -6.76
N PRO A 52 1.36 -16.86 -6.02
CA PRO A 52 1.08 -15.50 -6.43
C PRO A 52 2.32 -14.69 -6.82
N GLU A 53 3.44 -14.86 -6.09
CA GLU A 53 4.70 -14.20 -6.40
C GLU A 53 5.25 -14.61 -7.78
N MET A 54 5.11 -15.88 -8.15
CA MET A 54 5.50 -16.35 -9.48
C MET A 54 4.65 -15.71 -10.57
N ILE A 55 3.31 -15.71 -10.39
CA ILE A 55 2.37 -15.15 -11.36
C ILE A 55 2.57 -13.63 -11.51
N LEU A 56 2.82 -12.94 -10.41
CA LEU A 56 3.04 -11.48 -10.38
C LEU A 56 4.50 -11.09 -10.66
N SER A 57 5.30 -11.98 -11.24
CA SER A 57 6.66 -11.67 -11.62
C SER A 57 6.75 -11.08 -13.04
N ARG A 58 7.79 -10.27 -13.26
CA ARG A 58 8.13 -9.73 -14.58
C ARG A 58 8.30 -10.86 -15.60
N SER A 59 9.00 -11.92 -15.26
CA SER A 59 9.23 -13.06 -16.15
C SER A 59 7.94 -13.74 -16.56
N PHE A 60 7.03 -13.97 -15.64
CA PHE A 60 5.74 -14.60 -15.93
C PHE A 60 4.84 -13.70 -16.80
N PHE A 61 4.83 -12.39 -16.55
CA PHE A 61 4.11 -11.42 -17.39
C PHE A 61 4.51 -11.51 -18.86
N TYR A 62 5.82 -11.66 -19.16
CA TYR A 62 6.30 -11.78 -20.54
C TYR A 62 6.11 -13.16 -21.14
N LEU A 63 6.22 -14.23 -20.35
CA LEU A 63 6.14 -15.61 -20.84
C LEU A 63 4.70 -16.11 -20.95
N GLN A 64 3.82 -15.68 -20.07
CA GLN A 64 2.43 -16.14 -19.96
C GLN A 64 1.44 -14.97 -19.73
N PRO A 65 1.42 -13.97 -20.62
CA PRO A 65 0.65 -12.74 -20.37
C PRO A 65 -0.85 -12.99 -20.19
N GLU A 66 -1.43 -13.94 -20.91
CA GLU A 66 -2.87 -14.24 -20.79
C GLU A 66 -3.21 -14.76 -19.38
N ARG A 67 -2.40 -15.70 -18.84
CA ARG A 67 -2.58 -16.20 -17.48
C ARG A 67 -2.34 -15.10 -16.43
N PHE A 68 -1.33 -14.25 -16.65
CA PHE A 68 -1.08 -13.08 -15.81
C PHE A 68 -2.31 -12.18 -15.75
N PHE A 69 -2.90 -11.79 -16.89
CA PHE A 69 -4.05 -10.88 -16.90
C PHE A 69 -5.32 -11.51 -16.33
N ASN A 70 -5.52 -12.82 -16.51
CA ASN A 70 -6.64 -13.52 -15.88
C ASN A 70 -6.52 -13.48 -14.35
N TYR A 71 -5.35 -13.79 -13.81
CA TYR A 71 -5.05 -13.68 -12.39
C TYR A 71 -5.19 -12.26 -11.87
N TYR A 72 -4.59 -11.29 -12.58
CA TYR A 72 -4.59 -9.89 -12.21
C TYR A 72 -6.01 -9.31 -12.11
N ARG A 73 -6.86 -9.57 -13.10
CA ARG A 73 -8.27 -9.14 -13.07
C ARG A 73 -9.04 -9.72 -11.88
N LYS A 74 -8.81 -10.98 -11.58
CA LYS A 74 -9.53 -11.71 -10.52
C LYS A 74 -9.10 -11.27 -9.12
N HIS A 75 -7.81 -10.97 -8.92
CA HIS A 75 -7.24 -10.82 -7.59
C HIS A 75 -6.75 -9.41 -7.25
N PHE A 76 -6.60 -8.51 -8.23
CA PHE A 76 -6.04 -7.17 -7.99
C PHE A 76 -7.03 -6.03 -8.23
N LEU A 77 -8.04 -6.23 -9.06
CA LEU A 77 -8.97 -5.18 -9.42
C LEU A 77 -10.21 -5.23 -8.53
N TYR A 78 -10.37 -4.22 -7.68
CA TYR A 78 -11.49 -4.06 -6.76
C TYR A 78 -12.19 -2.72 -7.04
N PRO A 79 -12.96 -2.59 -8.14
CA PRO A 79 -13.54 -1.31 -8.56
C PRO A 79 -14.53 -0.72 -7.55
N GLU A 80 -15.15 -1.56 -6.73
CA GLU A 80 -16.14 -1.14 -5.72
C GLU A 80 -15.51 -0.79 -4.36
N ALA A 81 -14.21 -0.99 -4.18
CA ALA A 81 -13.54 -0.70 -2.92
C ALA A 81 -13.54 0.80 -2.63
N LYS A 82 -13.85 1.16 -1.38
CA LYS A 82 -13.93 2.55 -0.93
C LYS A 82 -12.98 2.79 0.25
N PRO A 83 -12.48 4.02 0.42
CA PRO A 83 -11.69 4.37 1.57
C PRO A 83 -12.40 4.04 2.89
N ASN A 84 -11.71 3.33 3.78
CA ASN A 84 -12.20 3.01 5.13
C ASN A 84 -11.81 4.08 6.15
N ALA A 85 -12.06 3.84 7.43
CA ALA A 85 -11.78 4.78 8.50
C ALA A 85 -10.30 5.18 8.61
N ALA A 86 -9.36 4.23 8.35
CA ALA A 86 -7.94 4.55 8.38
C ALA A 86 -7.56 5.57 7.29
N HIS A 87 -8.02 5.36 6.06
CA HIS A 87 -7.76 6.27 4.95
C HIS A 87 -8.32 7.67 5.22
N ARG A 88 -9.57 7.76 5.72
CA ARG A 88 -10.20 9.04 6.07
C ARG A 88 -9.48 9.74 7.22
N LYS A 89 -9.05 9.00 8.24
CA LYS A 89 -8.31 9.56 9.36
C LYS A 89 -6.95 10.13 8.94
N LEU A 90 -6.26 9.47 8.03
CA LEU A 90 -5.01 9.99 7.45
C LEU A 90 -5.25 11.28 6.66
N PHE A 91 -6.36 11.38 5.95
CA PHE A 91 -6.76 12.63 5.30
C PHE A 91 -7.03 13.75 6.33
N GLU A 92 -7.77 13.47 7.41
CA GLU A 92 -7.99 14.44 8.49
C GLU A 92 -6.66 14.93 9.11
N LEU A 93 -5.71 14.03 9.35
CA LEU A 93 -4.36 14.36 9.85
C LEU A 93 -3.56 15.21 8.85
N GLU A 94 -3.72 14.98 7.54
CA GLU A 94 -3.11 15.80 6.50
C GLU A 94 -3.71 17.21 6.46
N GLN A 95 -5.04 17.33 6.58
CA GLN A 95 -5.74 18.62 6.68
C GLN A 95 -5.37 19.41 7.94
N ALA A 96 -5.09 18.72 9.05
CA ALA A 96 -4.61 19.32 10.30
C ALA A 96 -3.09 19.67 10.27
N ASP A 97 -2.42 19.57 9.13
CA ASP A 97 -0.98 19.78 8.90
C ASP A 97 -0.05 18.94 9.80
N LYS A 98 -0.56 17.80 10.30
CA LYS A 98 0.20 16.85 11.11
C LYS A 98 0.85 15.75 10.27
N LEU A 99 0.14 15.23 9.24
CA LEU A 99 0.65 14.20 8.34
C LEU A 99 1.44 14.83 7.19
N ARG A 100 2.69 14.41 7.04
CA ARG A 100 3.61 14.90 5.98
C ARG A 100 3.65 14.01 4.76
N GLY A 101 3.32 12.75 4.91
CA GLY A 101 3.24 11.83 3.79
C GLY A 101 2.76 10.44 4.18
N ILE A 102 2.23 9.76 3.21
CA ILE A 102 1.86 8.36 3.27
C ILE A 102 2.80 7.60 2.34
N VAL A 103 3.51 6.63 2.86
CA VAL A 103 4.29 5.66 2.09
C VAL A 103 3.51 4.36 2.10
N THR A 104 3.07 3.90 0.94
CA THR A 104 2.23 2.72 0.87
C THR A 104 2.79 1.66 -0.07
N GLN A 105 2.67 0.40 0.32
CA GLN A 105 2.94 -0.76 -0.51
C GLN A 105 1.70 -1.17 -1.33
N ASN A 106 0.54 -0.59 -1.01
CA ASN A 106 -0.72 -0.89 -1.67
C ASN A 106 -0.79 -0.23 -3.04
N VAL A 107 -1.46 -0.91 -3.97
CA VAL A 107 -1.69 -0.46 -5.35
C VAL A 107 -3.14 -0.04 -5.60
N ASP A 108 -3.99 -0.07 -4.57
CA ASP A 108 -5.44 0.13 -4.65
C ASP A 108 -5.90 1.59 -4.87
N GLY A 109 -4.99 2.56 -4.65
CA GLY A 109 -5.30 3.98 -4.81
C GLY A 109 -6.20 4.58 -3.72
N LEU A 110 -6.57 3.84 -2.67
CA LEU A 110 -7.57 4.27 -1.69
C LEU A 110 -7.13 5.48 -0.84
N HIS A 111 -5.83 5.68 -0.62
CA HIS A 111 -5.33 6.89 0.05
C HIS A 111 -5.63 8.15 -0.78
N LYS A 112 -5.35 8.12 -2.09
CA LYS A 112 -5.68 9.22 -3.01
C LYS A 112 -7.19 9.40 -3.13
N ALA A 113 -7.95 8.31 -3.19
CA ALA A 113 -9.41 8.34 -3.22
C ALA A 113 -10.04 8.93 -1.94
N ALA A 114 -9.36 8.84 -0.79
CA ALA A 114 -9.75 9.51 0.45
C ALA A 114 -9.47 11.02 0.45
N GLY A 115 -8.69 11.53 -0.52
CA GLY A 115 -8.31 12.94 -0.64
C GLY A 115 -6.86 13.25 -0.27
N ASN A 116 -6.06 12.28 0.18
CA ASN A 116 -4.65 12.48 0.50
C ASN A 116 -3.84 12.87 -0.76
N ILE A 117 -2.99 13.88 -0.63
CA ILE A 117 -2.19 14.42 -1.73
C ILE A 117 -0.77 13.86 -1.72
N ARG A 118 -0.15 13.76 -0.53
CA ARG A 118 1.24 13.32 -0.37
C ARG A 118 1.32 11.80 -0.18
N VAL A 119 1.05 11.05 -1.26
CA VAL A 119 1.04 9.59 -1.25
C VAL A 119 2.17 9.05 -2.14
N TYR A 120 3.07 8.28 -1.53
CA TYR A 120 4.18 7.59 -2.20
C TYR A 120 3.80 6.12 -2.39
N GLU A 121 3.29 5.79 -3.57
CA GLU A 121 2.86 4.45 -3.96
C GLU A 121 4.07 3.63 -4.43
N LEU A 122 4.75 2.93 -3.52
CA LEU A 122 6.01 2.24 -3.80
C LEU A 122 5.91 1.18 -4.89
N HIS A 123 4.76 0.52 -4.98
CA HIS A 123 4.50 -0.55 -5.93
C HIS A 123 3.61 -0.13 -7.10
N GLY A 124 3.45 1.18 -7.31
CA GLY A 124 2.59 1.72 -8.38
C GLY A 124 1.10 1.72 -8.02
N ASN A 125 0.25 1.74 -9.06
CA ASN A 125 -1.18 2.00 -8.91
C ASN A 125 -2.00 1.27 -9.99
N ILE A 126 -3.10 0.63 -9.61
CA ILE A 126 -3.99 -0.10 -10.55
C ILE A 126 -4.80 0.81 -11.47
N HIS A 127 -4.99 2.09 -11.10
CA HIS A 127 -5.79 3.04 -11.88
C HIS A 127 -5.04 3.67 -13.04
N GLU A 128 -3.72 3.57 -13.02
CA GLU A 128 -2.84 4.12 -14.07
C GLU A 128 -2.21 2.96 -14.83
N ASN A 129 -2.45 2.88 -16.12
CA ASN A 129 -1.90 1.81 -16.97
C ASN A 129 -1.37 2.42 -18.25
N TYR A 130 -0.46 1.77 -18.92
CA TYR A 130 0.19 2.34 -20.11
C TYR A 130 0.46 1.31 -21.19
N CYS A 131 0.42 1.77 -22.44
CA CYS A 131 0.87 0.97 -23.57
C CYS A 131 2.40 0.83 -23.55
N MET A 132 2.89 -0.38 -23.66
CA MET A 132 4.34 -0.65 -23.64
C MET A 132 5.08 -0.12 -24.89
N ASP A 133 4.37 0.11 -25.99
CA ASP A 133 4.99 0.53 -27.25
C ASP A 133 4.91 2.04 -27.48
N CYS A 134 3.76 2.68 -27.19
CA CYS A 134 3.55 4.11 -27.46
C CYS A 134 3.33 4.98 -26.22
N ASN A 135 3.35 4.40 -25.01
CA ASN A 135 3.12 5.07 -23.71
C ASN A 135 1.75 5.75 -23.57
N ALA A 136 0.76 5.44 -24.42
CA ALA A 136 -0.59 5.93 -24.22
C ALA A 136 -1.15 5.45 -22.88
N SER A 137 -1.76 6.37 -22.13
CA SER A 137 -2.32 6.08 -20.79
C SER A 137 -3.71 5.47 -20.88
N TYR A 138 -4.01 4.55 -19.97
CA TYR A 138 -5.27 3.83 -19.89
C TYR A 138 -5.77 3.72 -18.45
N PRO A 139 -7.06 3.89 -18.19
CA PRO A 139 -7.65 3.67 -16.87
C PRO A 139 -7.77 2.17 -16.56
N MET A 140 -8.03 1.85 -15.28
CA MET A 140 -8.19 0.48 -14.77
C MET A 140 -9.26 -0.31 -15.55
N GLU A 141 -10.35 0.34 -15.92
CA GLU A 141 -11.50 -0.24 -16.63
C GLU A 141 -11.09 -0.86 -17.96
N THR A 142 -10.05 -0.34 -18.60
CA THR A 142 -9.53 -0.91 -19.86
C THR A 142 -8.99 -2.33 -19.64
N ILE A 143 -8.31 -2.59 -18.53
CA ILE A 143 -7.84 -3.94 -18.19
C ILE A 143 -8.99 -4.78 -17.65
N LEU A 144 -9.82 -4.21 -16.78
CA LEU A 144 -10.94 -4.90 -16.12
C LEU A 144 -11.92 -5.50 -17.14
N HIS A 145 -12.26 -4.75 -18.19
CA HIS A 145 -13.25 -5.16 -19.19
C HIS A 145 -12.63 -5.79 -20.46
N SER A 146 -11.29 -5.96 -20.49
CA SER A 146 -10.65 -6.63 -21.61
C SER A 146 -10.82 -8.15 -21.53
N GLU A 147 -10.94 -8.81 -22.68
CA GLU A 147 -10.77 -10.23 -22.83
C GLU A 147 -9.32 -10.56 -23.18
N GLY A 148 -8.73 -11.58 -22.55
CA GLY A 148 -7.34 -11.98 -22.78
C GLY A 148 -6.34 -10.86 -22.44
N ILE A 149 -5.44 -10.58 -23.39
CA ILE A 149 -4.36 -9.58 -23.23
C ILE A 149 -4.87 -8.20 -23.67
N PRO A 150 -4.93 -7.18 -22.80
CA PRO A 150 -5.40 -5.85 -23.16
C PRO A 150 -4.47 -5.19 -24.20
N ARG A 151 -5.07 -4.61 -25.25
CA ARG A 151 -4.37 -4.01 -26.39
C ARG A 151 -4.64 -2.52 -26.53
N CYS A 152 -3.59 -1.79 -26.86
CA CYS A 152 -3.66 -0.36 -27.18
C CYS A 152 -4.52 -0.12 -28.42
N LYS A 153 -5.43 0.86 -28.34
CA LYS A 153 -6.30 1.23 -29.48
C LYS A 153 -5.53 1.93 -30.60
N ASP A 154 -4.42 2.59 -30.25
CA ASP A 154 -3.66 3.42 -31.21
C ASP A 154 -2.60 2.61 -31.98
N CYS A 155 -1.92 1.66 -31.33
CA CYS A 155 -0.79 0.94 -31.94
C CYS A 155 -0.87 -0.59 -31.82
N GLY A 156 -1.88 -1.16 -31.13
CA GLY A 156 -2.00 -2.60 -30.93
C GLY A 156 -1.06 -3.19 -29.85
N GLY A 157 -0.18 -2.38 -29.26
CA GLY A 157 0.74 -2.80 -28.21
C GLY A 157 0.04 -3.30 -26.95
N VAL A 158 0.76 -4.03 -26.10
CA VAL A 158 0.21 -4.53 -24.84
C VAL A 158 0.06 -3.38 -23.84
N ILE A 159 -1.09 -3.32 -23.17
CA ILE A 159 -1.32 -2.38 -22.05
C ILE A 159 -0.84 -3.06 -20.76
N LYS A 160 0.25 -2.56 -20.17
CA LYS A 160 0.77 -3.05 -18.89
C LYS A 160 0.15 -2.26 -17.73
N PRO A 161 -0.28 -2.93 -16.64
CA PRO A 161 -0.64 -2.21 -15.42
C PRO A 161 0.59 -1.51 -14.82
N ASN A 162 0.38 -0.29 -14.31
CA ASN A 162 1.44 0.49 -13.64
C ASN A 162 1.66 0.00 -12.22
N VAL A 163 1.84 -1.30 -12.06
CA VAL A 163 2.24 -1.94 -10.81
C VAL A 163 3.62 -2.55 -10.96
N THR A 164 4.42 -2.44 -9.90
CA THR A 164 5.76 -3.03 -9.84
C THR A 164 5.65 -4.53 -9.62
N LEU A 165 6.06 -5.31 -10.60
CA LEU A 165 6.08 -6.77 -10.53
C LEU A 165 7.34 -7.27 -9.82
N TYR A 166 7.28 -8.48 -9.26
CA TYR A 166 8.49 -9.14 -8.71
C TYR A 166 9.58 -9.21 -9.80
N GLY A 167 10.79 -8.74 -9.46
CA GLY A 167 11.89 -8.61 -10.41
C GLY A 167 11.94 -7.29 -11.18
N GLU A 168 11.02 -6.36 -10.93
CA GLU A 168 11.11 -4.97 -11.41
C GLU A 168 11.64 -4.05 -10.30
N PRO A 169 12.42 -3.02 -10.64
CA PRO A 169 12.84 -2.01 -9.66
C PRO A 169 11.67 -1.12 -9.26
N LEU A 170 11.68 -0.62 -8.03
CA LEU A 170 10.77 0.44 -7.61
C LEU A 170 11.08 1.76 -8.35
N GLU A 171 10.07 2.62 -8.49
CA GLU A 171 10.24 3.92 -9.13
C GLU A 171 11.16 4.81 -8.28
N LYS A 172 12.25 5.30 -8.88
CA LYS A 172 13.34 6.00 -8.18
C LYS A 172 12.88 7.27 -7.47
N TYR A 173 12.05 8.09 -8.11
CA TYR A 173 11.62 9.36 -7.53
C TYR A 173 10.63 9.16 -6.38
N VAL A 174 9.78 8.13 -6.47
CA VAL A 174 8.89 7.73 -5.38
C VAL A 174 9.72 7.28 -4.18
N CYS A 175 10.74 6.44 -4.40
CA CYS A 175 11.64 5.97 -3.33
C CYS A 175 12.37 7.14 -2.64
N ILE A 176 12.96 8.06 -3.42
CA ILE A 176 13.68 9.21 -2.88
C ILE A 176 12.73 10.09 -2.05
N GLY A 177 11.52 10.33 -2.55
CA GLY A 177 10.50 11.10 -1.83
C GLY A 177 10.10 10.43 -0.52
N ALA A 178 9.77 9.13 -0.55
CA ALA A 178 9.40 8.36 0.61
C ALA A 178 10.49 8.34 1.69
N ILE A 179 11.73 8.05 1.31
CA ILE A 179 12.88 8.03 2.24
C ILE A 179 13.11 9.41 2.86
N ARG A 180 12.99 10.48 2.06
CA ARG A 180 13.13 11.86 2.57
C ARG A 180 12.07 12.17 3.63
N GLU A 181 10.81 11.83 3.40
CA GLU A 181 9.75 12.09 4.38
C GLU A 181 9.96 11.26 5.65
N ILE A 182 10.28 9.96 5.51
CA ILE A 182 10.57 9.08 6.66
C ILE A 182 11.76 9.63 7.49
N THR A 183 12.84 10.04 6.83
CA THR A 183 14.05 10.56 7.51
C THR A 183 13.75 11.84 8.30
N ASN A 184 12.85 12.70 7.78
CA ASN A 184 12.51 13.97 8.40
C ASN A 184 11.31 13.91 9.36
N ALA A 185 10.68 12.75 9.54
CA ALA A 185 9.56 12.58 10.44
C ALA A 185 9.98 12.63 11.91
N ASP A 186 9.15 13.22 12.78
CA ASP A 186 9.27 13.07 14.22
C ASP A 186 8.54 11.81 14.73
N THR A 187 7.54 11.37 13.97
CA THR A 187 6.74 10.19 14.25
C THR A 187 6.54 9.35 12.98
N LEU A 188 6.84 8.06 13.07
CA LEU A 188 6.56 7.07 12.03
C LEU A 188 5.51 6.09 12.55
N ILE A 189 4.38 6.02 11.86
CA ILE A 189 3.34 5.01 12.12
C ILE A 189 3.46 3.93 11.06
N VAL A 190 3.82 2.72 11.46
CA VAL A 190 3.88 1.52 10.60
C VAL A 190 2.62 0.69 10.83
N ALA A 191 1.85 0.42 9.79
CA ALA A 191 0.55 -0.20 9.95
C ALA A 191 0.19 -1.21 8.85
N GLY A 192 -0.47 -2.31 9.25
CA GLY A 192 -1.05 -3.28 8.32
C GLY A 192 -0.04 -3.91 7.36
N THR A 193 1.18 -4.15 7.79
CA THR A 193 2.25 -4.72 6.96
C THR A 193 3.02 -5.80 7.70
N SER A 194 3.47 -6.82 6.98
CA SER A 194 4.39 -7.83 7.52
C SER A 194 5.86 -7.40 7.45
N LEU A 195 6.18 -6.32 6.72
CA LEU A 195 7.54 -5.87 6.41
C LEU A 195 8.42 -6.98 5.76
N ALA A 196 7.81 -7.85 4.95
CA ALA A 196 8.51 -8.98 4.35
C ALA A 196 8.90 -8.73 2.87
N VAL A 197 8.44 -7.64 2.25
CA VAL A 197 8.72 -7.33 0.83
C VAL A 197 9.82 -6.28 0.73
N GLU A 198 10.98 -6.71 0.27
CA GLU A 198 12.10 -5.81 -0.03
C GLU A 198 11.99 -5.24 -1.46
N PRO A 199 12.52 -4.01 -1.70
CA PRO A 199 13.26 -3.16 -0.78
C PRO A 199 12.36 -2.25 0.09
N ALA A 200 11.04 -2.29 -0.07
CA ALA A 200 10.11 -1.39 0.63
C ALA A 200 10.21 -1.53 2.17
N ALA A 201 10.37 -2.75 2.67
CA ALA A 201 10.48 -3.03 4.11
C ALA A 201 11.67 -2.30 4.75
N SER A 202 12.80 -2.20 4.03
CA SER A 202 14.01 -1.54 4.54
C SER A 202 13.87 -0.02 4.70
N PHE A 203 12.85 0.61 4.11
CA PHE A 203 12.68 2.07 4.17
C PHE A 203 12.46 2.59 5.60
N ILE A 204 11.85 1.78 6.48
CA ILE A 204 11.67 2.17 7.88
C ILE A 204 13.00 2.36 8.62
N SER A 205 14.08 1.73 8.17
CA SER A 205 15.42 1.89 8.74
C SER A 205 16.00 3.30 8.56
N HIS A 206 15.41 4.11 7.68
CA HIS A 206 15.78 5.52 7.49
C HIS A 206 15.14 6.45 8.53
N PHE A 207 14.19 5.95 9.33
CA PHE A 207 13.58 6.77 10.39
C PHE A 207 14.61 7.19 11.43
N ARG A 208 14.60 8.48 11.80
CA ARG A 208 15.50 9.09 12.77
C ARG A 208 14.76 9.90 13.83
N GLY A 209 13.43 9.85 13.78
CA GLY A 209 12.57 10.57 14.70
C GLY A 209 12.46 9.91 16.06
N LYS A 210 11.55 10.44 16.88
CA LYS A 210 11.41 10.05 18.27
C LYS A 210 10.42 8.91 18.49
N HIS A 211 9.28 8.93 17.76
CA HIS A 211 8.16 8.07 18.04
C HIS A 211 7.95 7.07 16.89
N LEU A 212 8.34 5.80 17.10
CA LEU A 212 7.97 4.69 16.23
C LEU A 212 6.74 3.99 16.82
N VAL A 213 5.65 3.99 16.06
CA VAL A 213 4.36 3.38 16.44
C VAL A 213 4.04 2.26 15.46
N ILE A 214 3.61 1.12 15.96
CA ILE A 214 3.19 -0.04 15.16
C ILE A 214 1.73 -0.36 15.44
N LEU A 215 0.92 -0.38 14.35
CA LEU A 215 -0.48 -0.75 14.38
C LEU A 215 -0.66 -1.98 13.49
N ASN A 216 -0.67 -3.17 14.06
CA ASN A 216 -0.68 -4.40 13.25
C ASN A 216 -1.39 -5.54 13.98
N ARG A 217 -1.98 -6.48 13.24
CA ARG A 217 -2.57 -7.69 13.84
C ARG A 217 -1.48 -8.64 14.33
N ASP A 218 -0.55 -8.95 13.44
CA ASP A 218 0.51 -9.92 13.68
C ASP A 218 1.82 -9.24 14.08
N PRO A 219 2.72 -9.94 14.81
CA PRO A 219 4.06 -9.45 15.13
C PRO A 219 4.89 -9.15 13.88
N ILE A 220 5.70 -8.08 13.95
CA ILE A 220 6.66 -7.72 12.91
C ILE A 220 8.04 -7.41 13.52
N PRO A 221 9.14 -7.60 12.76
CA PRO A 221 10.51 -7.42 13.29
C PRO A 221 10.81 -6.04 13.88
N ALA A 222 10.12 -4.99 13.42
CA ALA A 222 10.36 -3.61 13.86
C ALA A 222 9.86 -3.30 15.28
N GLU A 223 9.15 -4.20 15.93
CA GLU A 223 8.54 -3.98 17.25
C GLU A 223 9.54 -3.75 18.37
N GLU A 224 10.71 -4.37 18.28
CA GLU A 224 11.77 -4.20 19.29
C GLU A 224 12.23 -2.73 19.41
N GLN A 225 12.03 -1.93 18.38
CA GLN A 225 12.42 -0.52 18.32
C GLN A 225 11.22 0.42 18.54
N ALA A 226 10.00 -0.11 18.61
CA ALA A 226 8.79 0.68 18.72
C ALA A 226 8.55 1.19 20.14
N GLU A 227 8.18 2.46 20.25
CA GLU A 227 7.69 3.04 21.53
C GLU A 227 6.31 2.52 21.89
N LEU A 228 5.47 2.25 20.87
CA LEU A 228 4.12 1.78 21.05
C LEU A 228 3.76 0.73 19.99
N VAL A 229 3.24 -0.39 20.45
CA VAL A 229 2.67 -1.44 19.59
C VAL A 229 1.21 -1.65 19.99
N ILE A 230 0.29 -1.51 19.03
CA ILE A 230 -1.14 -1.80 19.24
C ILE A 230 -1.54 -2.95 18.30
N ARG A 231 -2.06 -4.03 18.92
CA ARG A 231 -2.60 -5.17 18.20
C ARG A 231 -4.05 -4.95 17.85
N GLY A 232 -4.38 -5.07 16.54
CA GLY A 232 -5.76 -4.96 16.09
C GLY A 232 -5.91 -4.56 14.63
N ASP A 233 -7.14 -4.30 14.25
CA ASP A 233 -7.48 -3.77 12.96
C ASP A 233 -7.08 -2.30 12.83
N VAL A 234 -6.38 -1.96 11.75
CA VAL A 234 -5.85 -0.59 11.55
C VAL A 234 -6.98 0.42 11.41
N ALA A 235 -8.07 0.07 10.72
CA ALA A 235 -9.19 0.97 10.53
C ALA A 235 -9.92 1.25 11.86
N GLU A 236 -10.11 0.22 12.70
CA GLU A 236 -10.72 0.38 14.03
C GLU A 236 -9.86 1.21 14.98
N ILE A 237 -8.54 1.04 14.94
CA ILE A 237 -7.60 1.82 15.76
C ILE A 237 -7.61 3.27 15.34
N MET A 238 -7.46 3.53 14.03
CA MET A 238 -7.40 4.87 13.46
C MET A 238 -8.70 5.64 13.65
N ASP A 239 -9.86 4.99 13.60
CA ASP A 239 -11.17 5.62 13.82
C ASP A 239 -11.31 6.27 15.20
N ARG A 240 -10.58 5.78 16.19
CA ARG A 240 -10.67 6.24 17.59
C ARG A 240 -9.77 7.42 17.93
N ILE A 241 -8.84 7.79 17.05
CA ILE A 241 -7.97 8.95 17.29
C ILE A 241 -8.64 10.24 16.83
N ARG A 242 -8.23 11.35 17.46
CA ARG A 242 -8.67 12.71 17.13
C ARG A 242 -7.52 13.48 16.49
N CYS A 243 -7.84 14.37 15.59
CA CYS A 243 -6.84 15.14 14.83
C CYS A 243 -6.48 16.50 15.45
N GLY A 244 -6.88 16.76 16.70
CA GLY A 244 -6.51 17.96 17.47
C GLY A 244 -7.47 19.10 17.25
#